data_cb24921e1d46f6cbd4bab20a8945d848
#
_entry.id   cb24921e1d46f6cbd4bab20a8945d848
#
_cell.length_a   1.000
_cell.length_b   1.000
_cell.length_c   1.000
_cell.angle_alpha   90.00
_cell.angle_beta   90.00
_cell.angle_gamma   90.00
#
_symmetry.space_group_name_H-M   'P 1'
#
loop_
_entity.id
_entity.type
_entity.pdbx_description
1 polymer ?
#
loop_
_entity_poly.entity_id
_entity_poly.type
_entity_poly.pdbx_seq_one_letter_code
_entity_poly.pdbx_strand_id
1 'polypeptide(L)'
;MNWQSEHIWQSEHIRIELKMESRKISNFFWAFILFLGSLGFILVGTSSYLGRNLIPFFPCEEIIFFQQGSVMFFYGIAGLFISFYLWCTIFWNVGSGYDRFDRKKGIVCIFRWGFPGKNRRIFRRFLIKDILSIIIKVQEDNYKRGVVYMDIRGQGAIPLTRLDENLTSLQTAQKAGELSRFLRVPIEVF
;
A
#
# COMPACT_ATOMS: atom_id res chain seq x y z
N MET A 1 3.13 -9.91 17.51
CA MET A 1 2.50 -8.67 17.99
C MET A 1 1.84 -8.00 16.78
N ASN A 2 0.52 -8.23 16.60
CA ASN A 2 -0.21 -7.84 15.37
C ASN A 2 -0.65 -6.38 15.46
N TRP A 3 0.10 -5.47 14.86
CA TRP A 3 -0.22 -4.04 14.74
C TRP A 3 -1.20 -3.71 13.60
N GLN A 4 -1.96 -4.70 13.14
CA GLN A 4 -3.00 -4.55 12.10
C GLN A 4 -4.39 -4.43 12.72
N SER A 5 -4.54 -3.62 13.77
CA SER A 5 -5.87 -3.19 14.16
C SER A 5 -6.35 -2.14 13.15
N GLU A 6 -7.06 -2.60 12.12
CA GLU A 6 -7.96 -1.72 11.40
C GLU A 6 -8.86 -1.09 12.48
N HIS A 7 -8.74 0.21 12.67
CA HIS A 7 -9.65 0.90 13.60
C HIS A 7 -11.04 0.89 12.95
N ILE A 8 -11.83 -0.13 13.30
CA ILE A 8 -13.23 -0.25 12.88
C ILE A 8 -14.05 0.45 13.96
N TRP A 9 -14.71 1.53 13.57
CA TRP A 9 -15.70 2.17 14.40
C TRP A 9 -17.08 1.76 13.91
N GLN A 10 -17.84 1.05 14.74
CA GLN A 10 -19.16 0.53 14.38
C GLN A 10 -20.22 1.01 15.36
N SER A 11 -21.26 1.62 14.80
CA SER A 11 -22.52 1.95 15.44
C SER A 11 -23.63 1.17 14.74
N GLU A 12 -24.85 1.13 15.30
CA GLU A 12 -26.00 0.41 14.68
C GLU A 12 -26.22 0.76 13.21
N HIS A 13 -25.90 1.98 12.78
CA HIS A 13 -26.20 2.48 11.45
C HIS A 13 -24.99 2.90 10.64
N ILE A 14 -23.84 3.07 11.28
CA ILE A 14 -22.62 3.58 10.63
C ILE A 14 -21.46 2.66 10.98
N ARG A 15 -20.75 2.19 9.96
CA ARG A 15 -19.46 1.48 10.09
C ARG A 15 -18.41 2.28 9.35
N ILE A 16 -17.29 2.57 10.03
CA ILE A 16 -16.14 3.28 9.46
C ILE A 16 -14.91 2.38 9.62
N GLU A 17 -14.28 2.05 8.52
CA GLU A 17 -13.03 1.30 8.48
C GLU A 17 -11.91 2.24 8.08
N LEU A 18 -10.96 2.50 8.97
CA LEU A 18 -9.79 3.32 8.70
C LEU A 18 -8.71 2.47 8.04
N LYS A 19 -8.15 2.96 6.94
CA LYS A 19 -7.06 2.32 6.20
C LYS A 19 -5.81 3.19 6.28
N MET A 20 -4.82 2.74 7.08
CA MET A 20 -3.53 3.41 7.25
C MET A 20 -2.42 2.60 6.58
N GLU A 21 -2.27 2.72 5.26
CA GLU A 21 -1.35 1.87 4.50
C GLU A 21 0.04 2.44 4.33
N SER A 22 0.16 3.73 4.02
CA SER A 22 1.46 4.34 3.71
C SER A 22 2.40 4.44 4.91
N ARG A 23 1.86 4.50 6.14
CA ARG A 23 2.64 4.59 7.38
C ARG A 23 2.91 3.26 8.07
N LYS A 24 2.87 2.15 7.33
CA LYS A 24 3.35 0.88 7.87
C LYS A 24 4.85 0.99 8.19
N ILE A 25 5.26 0.50 9.36
CA ILE A 25 6.67 0.50 9.80
C ILE A 25 7.58 -0.15 8.74
N SER A 26 7.09 -1.19 8.07
CA SER A 26 7.77 -1.84 6.97
C SER A 26 8.16 -0.87 5.84
N ASN A 27 7.28 0.08 5.47
CA ASN A 27 7.56 1.04 4.41
C ASN A 27 8.68 2.02 4.79
N PHE A 28 8.72 2.45 6.07
CA PHE A 28 9.81 3.25 6.60
C PHE A 28 11.13 2.49 6.56
N PHE A 29 11.11 1.22 6.96
CA PHE A 29 12.30 0.37 6.98
C PHE A 29 12.87 0.20 5.56
N TRP A 30 12.05 -0.13 4.58
CA TRP A 30 12.48 -0.26 3.19
C TRP A 30 12.96 1.06 2.59
N ALA A 31 12.27 2.17 2.84
CA ALA A 31 12.69 3.49 2.37
C ALA A 31 14.07 3.88 2.94
N PHE A 32 14.32 3.55 4.21
CA PHE A 32 15.59 3.83 4.89
C PHE A 32 16.74 2.97 4.37
N ILE A 33 16.50 1.65 4.20
CA ILE A 33 17.51 0.75 3.63
C ILE A 33 17.89 1.16 2.21
N LEU A 34 16.90 1.47 1.36
CA LEU A 34 17.17 1.94 0.00
C LEU A 34 17.91 3.26 -0.01
N PHE A 35 17.61 4.17 0.91
CA PHE A 35 18.33 5.43 1.04
C PHE A 35 19.80 5.23 1.38
N LEU A 36 20.10 4.43 2.42
CA LEU A 36 21.47 4.15 2.82
C LEU A 36 22.25 3.37 1.75
N GLY A 37 21.63 2.37 1.14
CA GLY A 37 22.26 1.60 0.06
C GLY A 37 22.58 2.47 -1.15
N SER A 38 21.66 3.36 -1.53
CA SER A 38 21.87 4.28 -2.65
C SER A 38 22.99 5.29 -2.38
N LEU A 39 23.05 5.82 -1.16
CA LEU A 39 24.15 6.68 -0.73
C LEU A 39 25.50 5.94 -0.78
N GLY A 40 25.54 4.70 -0.29
CA GLY A 40 26.72 3.85 -0.37
C GLY A 40 27.22 3.68 -1.79
N PHE A 41 26.32 3.37 -2.73
CA PHE A 41 26.69 3.21 -4.15
C PHE A 41 27.17 4.52 -4.79
N ILE A 42 26.60 5.66 -4.45
CA ILE A 42 27.09 6.95 -4.94
C ILE A 42 28.45 7.26 -4.35
N LEU A 43 28.65 7.02 -3.06
CA LEU A 43 29.95 7.27 -2.41
C LEU A 43 31.05 6.39 -3.00
N VAL A 44 30.77 5.11 -3.24
CA VAL A 44 31.73 4.21 -3.89
C VAL A 44 32.01 4.66 -5.32
N GLY A 45 30.99 4.98 -6.09
CA GLY A 45 31.15 5.46 -7.47
C GLY A 45 31.93 6.78 -7.55
N THR A 46 31.66 7.73 -6.67
CA THR A 46 32.42 8.99 -6.60
C THR A 46 33.85 8.80 -6.09
N SER A 47 34.06 7.91 -5.11
CA SER A 47 35.38 7.56 -4.60
C SER A 47 36.25 6.96 -5.71
N SER A 48 35.71 6.04 -6.50
CA SER A 48 36.35 5.45 -7.66
C SER A 48 36.71 6.48 -8.74
N TYR A 49 35.83 7.47 -8.97
CA TYR A 49 36.09 8.56 -9.92
C TYR A 49 37.21 9.51 -9.46
N LEU A 50 37.24 9.85 -8.16
CA LEU A 50 38.21 10.76 -7.59
C LEU A 50 39.56 10.10 -7.27
N GLY A 51 39.66 8.77 -7.32
CA GLY A 51 40.84 8.01 -6.93
C GLY A 51 41.24 8.24 -5.45
N ARG A 52 40.26 8.53 -4.58
CA ARG A 52 40.44 8.75 -3.15
C ARG A 52 39.40 7.98 -2.34
N ASN A 53 39.82 7.35 -1.25
CA ASN A 53 38.91 6.66 -0.36
C ASN A 53 38.06 7.65 0.44
N LEU A 54 36.80 7.88 0.00
CA LEU A 54 35.82 8.66 0.76
C LEU A 54 35.28 7.88 1.96
N ILE A 55 35.34 6.55 1.90
CA ILE A 55 34.91 5.65 2.96
C ILE A 55 36.13 4.99 3.56
N PRO A 56 36.51 5.28 4.83
CA PRO A 56 37.75 4.78 5.43
C PRO A 56 37.79 3.26 5.63
N PHE A 57 36.63 2.59 5.60
CA PHE A 57 36.52 1.14 5.82
C PHE A 57 36.57 0.30 4.53
N PHE A 58 36.48 0.90 3.35
CA PHE A 58 36.50 0.19 2.08
C PHE A 58 37.57 0.77 1.13
N PRO A 59 38.53 -0.06 0.65
CA PRO A 59 39.51 0.37 -0.34
C PRO A 59 38.83 0.52 -1.72
N CYS A 60 38.20 1.65 -1.96
CA CYS A 60 37.49 1.93 -3.21
C CYS A 60 38.43 2.31 -4.37
N GLU A 61 39.71 2.51 -4.07
CA GLU A 61 40.75 2.89 -5.06
C GLU A 61 41.00 1.78 -6.10
N GLU A 62 40.80 0.52 -5.71
CA GLU A 62 40.97 -0.65 -6.61
C GLU A 62 39.84 -0.80 -7.63
N ILE A 63 38.71 -0.09 -7.43
CA ILE A 63 37.52 -0.18 -8.32
C ILE A 63 37.75 0.71 -9.54
N ILE A 64 37.88 0.09 -10.73
CA ILE A 64 38.02 0.81 -11.97
C ILE A 64 36.70 1.52 -12.31
N PHE A 65 36.72 2.88 -12.35
CA PHE A 65 35.51 3.69 -12.57
C PHE A 65 34.74 3.30 -13.84
N PHE A 66 35.42 3.15 -14.98
CA PHE A 66 34.74 2.85 -16.24
C PHE A 66 34.11 1.47 -16.31
N GLN A 67 34.56 0.51 -15.53
CA GLN A 67 34.00 -0.85 -15.54
C GLN A 67 32.92 -1.08 -14.48
N GLN A 68 33.14 -0.63 -13.25
CA GLN A 68 32.26 -0.91 -12.11
C GLN A 68 31.77 0.36 -11.41
N GLY A 69 32.64 1.35 -11.22
CA GLY A 69 32.32 2.60 -10.48
C GLY A 69 31.19 3.39 -11.13
N SER A 70 31.17 3.50 -12.47
CA SER A 70 30.12 4.18 -13.23
C SER A 70 28.76 3.49 -13.06
N VAL A 71 28.75 2.17 -13.13
CA VAL A 71 27.51 1.36 -12.96
C VAL A 71 26.96 1.56 -11.55
N MET A 72 27.82 1.47 -10.52
CA MET A 72 27.42 1.71 -9.13
C MET A 72 26.88 3.13 -8.94
N PHE A 73 27.49 4.14 -9.55
CA PHE A 73 27.05 5.51 -9.47
C PHE A 73 25.63 5.69 -10.07
N PHE A 74 25.36 5.12 -11.24
CA PHE A 74 24.04 5.17 -11.87
C PHE A 74 22.97 4.43 -11.05
N TYR A 75 23.28 3.24 -10.53
CA TYR A 75 22.38 2.52 -9.63
C TYR A 75 22.12 3.29 -8.33
N GLY A 76 23.14 3.97 -7.79
CA GLY A 76 22.98 4.83 -6.64
C GLY A 76 22.01 5.98 -6.89
N ILE A 77 22.13 6.67 -8.03
CA ILE A 77 21.20 7.75 -8.43
C ILE A 77 19.77 7.17 -8.60
N ALA A 78 19.62 6.08 -9.34
CA ALA A 78 18.31 5.46 -9.55
C ALA A 78 17.67 5.04 -8.22
N GLY A 79 18.45 4.45 -7.31
CA GLY A 79 18.00 4.06 -5.98
C GLY A 79 17.59 5.26 -5.12
N LEU A 80 18.30 6.40 -5.21
CA LEU A 80 17.90 7.63 -4.51
C LEU A 80 16.54 8.14 -5.02
N PHE A 81 16.28 8.11 -6.32
CA PHE A 81 14.97 8.52 -6.85
C PHE A 81 13.86 7.61 -6.33
N ILE A 82 14.08 6.30 -6.29
CA ILE A 82 13.10 5.34 -5.75
C ILE A 82 12.89 5.59 -4.25
N SER A 83 13.96 5.76 -3.50
CA SER A 83 13.88 6.06 -2.07
C SER A 83 13.13 7.37 -1.81
N PHE A 84 13.44 8.43 -2.56
CA PHE A 84 12.74 9.71 -2.46
C PHE A 84 11.24 9.56 -2.76
N TYR A 85 10.90 8.80 -3.80
CA TYR A 85 9.49 8.49 -4.11
C TYR A 85 8.79 7.78 -2.93
N LEU A 86 9.44 6.78 -2.31
CA LEU A 86 8.89 6.10 -1.13
C LEU A 86 8.71 7.06 0.05
N TRP A 87 9.68 7.93 0.32
CA TRP A 87 9.55 8.97 1.34
C TRP A 87 8.39 9.92 1.05
N CYS A 88 8.23 10.36 -0.18
CA CYS A 88 7.09 11.19 -0.58
C CYS A 88 5.75 10.48 -0.34
N THR A 89 5.63 9.19 -0.67
CA THR A 89 4.38 8.43 -0.43
C THR A 89 4.05 8.33 1.06
N ILE A 90 5.08 8.17 1.92
CA ILE A 90 4.94 8.10 3.37
C ILE A 90 4.54 9.46 3.95
N PHE A 91 5.25 10.54 3.59
CA PHE A 91 4.96 11.89 4.09
C PHE A 91 3.59 12.39 3.66
N TRP A 92 3.20 12.15 2.42
CA TRP A 92 1.90 12.57 1.91
C TRP A 92 0.76 11.64 2.26
N ASN A 93 1.06 10.53 2.96
CA ASN A 93 0.09 9.54 3.40
C ASN A 93 -0.76 8.97 2.23
N VAL A 94 -0.11 8.74 1.08
CA VAL A 94 -0.77 8.31 -0.15
C VAL A 94 -1.37 6.93 0.01
N GLY A 95 -2.61 6.73 -0.46
CA GLY A 95 -3.33 5.45 -0.36
C GLY A 95 -4.09 5.25 0.95
N SER A 96 -3.78 6.01 2.01
CA SER A 96 -4.54 5.97 3.25
C SER A 96 -5.91 6.63 3.08
N GLY A 97 -6.86 6.24 3.91
CA GLY A 97 -8.21 6.78 3.84
C GLY A 97 -9.17 6.08 4.78
N TYR A 98 -10.44 6.14 4.44
CA TYR A 98 -11.48 5.43 5.19
C TYR A 98 -12.61 4.96 4.26
N ASP A 99 -13.25 3.89 4.66
CA ASP A 99 -14.46 3.37 4.05
C ASP A 99 -15.60 3.58 5.05
N ARG A 100 -16.60 4.36 4.67
CA ARG A 100 -17.76 4.66 5.50
C ARG A 100 -19.02 4.06 4.89
N PHE A 101 -19.65 3.18 5.63
CA PHE A 101 -20.91 2.55 5.31
C PHE A 101 -22.01 3.18 6.19
N ASP A 102 -22.95 3.91 5.60
CA ASP A 102 -24.03 4.58 6.31
C ASP A 102 -25.38 4.00 5.88
N ARG A 103 -25.92 3.11 6.71
CA ARG A 103 -27.21 2.44 6.45
C ARG A 103 -28.39 3.42 6.51
N LYS A 104 -28.32 4.41 7.40
CA LYS A 104 -29.41 5.39 7.58
C LYS A 104 -29.57 6.26 6.34
N LYS A 105 -28.47 6.64 5.71
CA LYS A 105 -28.46 7.41 4.47
C LYS A 105 -28.49 6.53 3.21
N GLY A 106 -28.28 5.22 3.36
CA GLY A 106 -28.21 4.29 2.23
C GLY A 106 -27.01 4.51 1.31
N ILE A 107 -25.89 5.00 1.85
CA ILE A 107 -24.71 5.43 1.07
C ILE A 107 -23.44 4.74 1.60
N VAL A 108 -22.61 4.32 0.67
CA VAL A 108 -21.22 3.91 0.91
C VAL A 108 -20.28 4.98 0.37
N CYS A 109 -19.36 5.44 1.20
CA CYS A 109 -18.37 6.45 0.85
C CYS A 109 -16.97 5.85 0.98
N ILE A 110 -16.22 5.81 -0.10
CA ILE A 110 -14.82 5.39 -0.13
C ILE A 110 -13.96 6.63 -0.32
N PHE A 111 -13.10 6.92 0.63
CA PHE A 111 -12.19 8.05 0.60
C PHE A 111 -10.74 7.55 0.61
N ARG A 112 -9.91 8.09 -0.29
CA ARG A 112 -8.46 7.81 -0.35
C ARG A 112 -7.68 9.09 -0.60
N TRP A 113 -6.52 9.19 0.05
CA TRP A 113 -5.56 10.24 -0.23
C TRP A 113 -4.71 9.87 -1.45
N GLY A 114 -4.64 10.76 -2.44
CA GLY A 114 -3.73 10.67 -3.57
C GLY A 114 -2.48 11.54 -3.39
N PHE A 115 -1.63 11.58 -4.42
CA PHE A 115 -0.52 12.52 -4.49
C PHE A 115 -0.99 13.98 -4.46
N PRO A 116 -0.16 14.92 -3.97
CA PRO A 116 -0.48 16.34 -3.98
C PRO A 116 -0.72 16.82 -5.42
N GLY A 117 -1.88 17.48 -5.63
CA GLY A 117 -2.33 17.96 -6.94
C GLY A 117 -3.84 18.15 -6.96
N LYS A 118 -4.40 18.37 -8.15
CA LYS A 118 -5.85 18.60 -8.34
C LYS A 118 -6.72 17.44 -7.82
N ASN A 119 -6.23 16.19 -7.90
CA ASN A 119 -6.96 14.98 -7.50
C ASN A 119 -6.44 14.37 -6.19
N ARG A 120 -5.95 15.18 -5.24
CA ARG A 120 -5.43 14.69 -3.96
C ARG A 120 -6.48 13.95 -3.13
N ARG A 121 -7.76 14.32 -3.26
CA ARG A 121 -8.86 13.71 -2.52
C ARG A 121 -9.68 12.87 -3.49
N ILE A 122 -9.50 11.55 -3.45
CA ILE A 122 -10.29 10.62 -4.24
C ILE A 122 -11.49 10.23 -3.39
N PHE A 123 -12.67 10.69 -3.79
CA PHE A 123 -13.92 10.45 -3.09
C PHE A 123 -14.91 9.77 -4.03
N ARG A 124 -15.34 8.56 -3.68
CA ARG A 124 -16.34 7.80 -4.41
C ARG A 124 -17.55 7.53 -3.52
N ARG A 125 -18.73 7.76 -4.04
CA ARG A 125 -20.02 7.50 -3.37
C ARG A 125 -20.81 6.49 -4.16
N PHE A 126 -21.38 5.52 -3.45
CA PHE A 126 -22.26 4.50 -4.01
C PHE A 126 -23.51 4.40 -3.16
N LEU A 127 -24.64 4.02 -3.77
CA LEU A 127 -25.86 3.74 -3.04
C LEU A 127 -25.83 2.28 -2.61
N ILE A 128 -26.25 1.99 -1.38
CA ILE A 128 -26.31 0.60 -0.86
C ILE A 128 -27.23 -0.27 -1.74
N LYS A 129 -28.29 0.30 -2.28
CA LYS A 129 -29.23 -0.40 -3.18
C LYS A 129 -28.62 -0.85 -4.51
N ASP A 130 -27.53 -0.24 -4.93
CA ASP A 130 -26.81 -0.60 -6.16
C ASP A 130 -25.75 -1.68 -5.93
N ILE A 131 -25.51 -2.06 -4.67
CA ILE A 131 -24.61 -3.16 -4.31
C ILE A 131 -25.35 -4.47 -4.54
N LEU A 132 -24.83 -5.30 -5.43
CA LEU A 132 -25.42 -6.60 -5.80
C LEU A 132 -25.00 -7.68 -4.82
N SER A 133 -23.70 -7.82 -4.59
CA SER A 133 -23.14 -8.87 -3.73
C SER A 133 -21.75 -8.46 -3.18
N ILE A 134 -21.32 -9.19 -2.16
CA ILE A 134 -19.94 -9.17 -1.69
C ILE A 134 -19.26 -10.42 -2.21
N ILE A 135 -18.22 -10.22 -3.04
CA ILE A 135 -17.49 -11.30 -3.69
C ILE A 135 -16.21 -11.58 -2.94
N ILE A 136 -15.97 -12.84 -2.59
CA ILE A 136 -14.71 -13.32 -2.05
C ILE A 136 -13.98 -14.03 -3.18
N LYS A 137 -12.84 -13.49 -3.62
CA LYS A 137 -11.93 -14.20 -4.52
C LYS A 137 -10.79 -14.79 -3.70
N VAL A 138 -10.68 -16.10 -3.69
CA VAL A 138 -9.58 -16.82 -3.06
C VAL A 138 -8.55 -17.09 -4.15
N GLN A 139 -7.38 -16.49 -4.05
CA GLN A 139 -6.28 -16.81 -4.95
C GLN A 139 -5.57 -18.05 -4.42
N GLU A 140 -5.55 -19.12 -5.22
CA GLU A 140 -4.85 -20.37 -4.93
C GLU A 140 -3.34 -20.24 -5.13
N ASP A 141 -2.72 -19.26 -4.50
CA ASP A 141 -1.29 -19.25 -4.30
C ASP A 141 -0.93 -20.08 -3.07
N ASN A 142 0.35 -20.45 -2.91
CA ASN A 142 0.89 -21.22 -1.76
C ASN A 142 0.45 -20.68 -0.39
N TYR A 143 -0.11 -19.46 -0.33
CA TYR A 143 -0.67 -18.80 0.85
C TYR A 143 -2.13 -18.41 0.62
N LYS A 144 -3.07 -19.27 0.50
CA LYS A 144 -4.54 -19.04 0.42
C LYS A 144 -4.96 -17.63 0.85
N ARG A 145 -4.68 -16.63 0.01
CA ARG A 145 -5.00 -15.22 0.26
C ARG A 145 -6.38 -14.92 -0.32
N GLY A 146 -7.23 -14.30 0.47
CA GLY A 146 -8.54 -13.89 0.01
C GLY A 146 -8.64 -12.36 -0.15
N VAL A 147 -9.28 -11.91 -1.20
CA VAL A 147 -9.61 -10.50 -1.43
C VAL A 147 -11.12 -10.34 -1.48
N VAL A 148 -11.62 -9.37 -0.71
CA VAL A 148 -13.03 -9.02 -0.70
C VAL A 148 -13.30 -7.94 -1.72
N TYR A 149 -14.26 -8.18 -2.61
CA TYR A 149 -14.77 -7.22 -3.57
C TYR A 149 -16.21 -6.88 -3.24
N MET A 150 -16.64 -5.72 -3.63
CA MET A 150 -18.02 -5.27 -3.59
C MET A 150 -18.49 -5.10 -5.03
N ASP A 151 -19.47 -5.89 -5.45
CA ASP A 151 -20.05 -5.77 -6.80
C ASP A 151 -21.13 -4.69 -6.83
N ILE A 152 -20.96 -3.74 -7.74
CA ILE A 152 -21.84 -2.59 -7.87
C ILE A 152 -22.44 -2.58 -9.26
N ARG A 153 -23.75 -2.46 -9.32
CA ARG A 153 -24.50 -2.41 -10.58
C ARG A 153 -23.97 -1.29 -11.49
N GLY A 154 -23.51 -1.66 -12.68
CA GLY A 154 -23.00 -0.73 -13.70
C GLY A 154 -21.57 -0.28 -13.53
N GLN A 155 -20.86 -0.66 -12.44
CA GLN A 155 -19.45 -0.31 -12.22
C GLN A 155 -18.55 -1.54 -12.01
N GLY A 156 -19.16 -2.72 -11.80
CA GLY A 156 -18.43 -3.96 -11.56
C GLY A 156 -17.85 -4.09 -10.16
N ALA A 157 -16.96 -5.05 -9.98
CA ALA A 157 -16.39 -5.41 -8.70
C ALA A 157 -15.28 -4.44 -8.25
N ILE A 158 -15.50 -3.74 -7.15
CA ILE A 158 -14.53 -2.82 -6.53
C ILE A 158 -13.85 -3.52 -5.35
N PRO A 159 -12.49 -3.59 -5.29
CA PRO A 159 -11.80 -4.21 -4.19
C PRO A 159 -11.96 -3.37 -2.90
N LEU A 160 -12.40 -4.01 -1.83
CA LEU A 160 -12.47 -3.44 -0.48
C LEU A 160 -11.22 -3.76 0.32
N THR A 161 -10.62 -4.94 0.07
CA THR A 161 -9.33 -5.34 0.64
C THR A 161 -8.28 -5.43 -0.45
N ARG A 162 -7.02 -5.15 -0.13
CA ARG A 162 -5.91 -5.28 -1.07
C ARG A 162 -5.19 -6.61 -0.91
N LEU A 163 -4.48 -7.02 -1.95
CA LEU A 163 -3.65 -8.23 -1.96
C LEU A 163 -2.51 -8.19 -0.93
N ASP A 164 -2.05 -7.00 -0.55
CA ASP A 164 -0.97 -6.79 0.42
C ASP A 164 -1.44 -6.81 1.89
N GLU A 165 -2.74 -6.88 2.16
CA GLU A 165 -3.28 -7.01 3.52
C GLU A 165 -3.02 -8.38 4.16
N ASN A 166 -2.38 -9.34 3.49
CA ASN A 166 -2.00 -10.68 3.99
C ASN A 166 -3.09 -11.35 4.87
N LEU A 167 -4.35 -11.13 4.53
CA LEU A 167 -5.46 -11.72 5.26
C LEU A 167 -5.54 -13.23 4.94
N THR A 168 -5.62 -14.04 6.00
CA THR A 168 -5.93 -15.46 5.82
C THR A 168 -7.34 -15.62 5.26
N SER A 169 -7.60 -16.72 4.55
CA SER A 169 -8.94 -17.02 4.00
C SER A 169 -10.04 -16.96 5.06
N LEU A 170 -9.74 -17.36 6.30
CA LEU A 170 -10.68 -17.27 7.43
C LEU A 170 -10.99 -15.81 7.81
N GLN A 171 -9.98 -14.96 7.91
CA GLN A 171 -10.16 -13.52 8.22
C GLN A 171 -10.92 -12.81 7.10
N THR A 172 -10.63 -13.17 5.84
CA THR A 172 -11.34 -12.63 4.67
C THR A 172 -12.82 -13.02 4.71
N ALA A 173 -13.13 -14.29 4.99
CA ALA A 173 -14.49 -14.78 5.10
C ALA A 173 -15.25 -14.13 6.27
N GLN A 174 -14.57 -13.94 7.42
CA GLN A 174 -15.14 -13.25 8.58
C GLN A 174 -15.47 -11.79 8.23
N LYS A 175 -14.54 -11.06 7.64
CA LYS A 175 -14.71 -9.66 7.23
C LYS A 175 -15.85 -9.50 6.20
N ALA A 176 -15.90 -10.38 5.20
CA ALA A 176 -16.97 -10.41 4.22
C ALA A 176 -18.33 -10.73 4.87
N GLY A 177 -18.37 -11.69 5.82
CA GLY A 177 -19.56 -12.06 6.55
C GLY A 177 -20.12 -10.94 7.42
N GLU A 178 -19.25 -10.20 8.12
CA GLU A 178 -19.65 -9.03 8.91
C GLU A 178 -20.21 -7.92 8.02
N LEU A 179 -19.54 -7.66 6.87
CA LEU A 179 -19.94 -6.61 5.95
C LEU A 179 -21.27 -6.96 5.26
N SER A 180 -21.45 -8.21 4.85
CA SER A 180 -22.70 -8.72 4.27
C SER A 180 -23.87 -8.58 5.25
N ARG A 181 -23.69 -8.99 6.51
CA ARG A 181 -24.69 -8.81 7.56
C ARG A 181 -25.03 -7.33 7.79
N PHE A 182 -24.01 -6.49 7.80
CA PHE A 182 -24.20 -5.06 7.98
C PHE A 182 -24.95 -4.43 6.79
N LEU A 183 -24.60 -4.76 5.55
CA LEU A 183 -25.22 -4.20 4.34
C LEU A 183 -26.51 -4.92 3.94
N ARG A 184 -26.75 -6.14 4.45
CA ARG A 184 -27.85 -7.05 4.07
C ARG A 184 -27.81 -7.45 2.59
N VAL A 185 -26.63 -7.76 2.08
CA VAL A 185 -26.40 -8.21 0.71
C VAL A 185 -25.83 -9.64 0.72
N PRO A 186 -26.08 -10.47 -0.34
CA PRO A 186 -25.56 -11.83 -0.41
C PRO A 186 -24.03 -11.84 -0.53
N ILE A 187 -23.44 -13.01 -0.17
CA ILE A 187 -22.02 -13.29 -0.37
C ILE A 187 -21.89 -14.27 -1.52
N GLU A 188 -20.99 -13.99 -2.44
CA GLU A 188 -20.58 -14.90 -3.50
C GLU A 188 -19.11 -15.27 -3.31
N VAL A 189 -18.78 -16.54 -3.50
CA VAL A 189 -17.41 -17.08 -3.36
C VAL A 189 -16.97 -17.61 -4.71
N PHE A 190 -15.85 -17.10 -5.23
CA PHE A 190 -15.24 -17.51 -6.50
C PHE A 190 -13.77 -17.89 -6.31
#